data_5307347cfc941e864d06615ae57014c8
#
_entry.id   5307347cfc941e864d06615ae57014c8
#
_cell.length_a   1.000
_cell.length_b   1.000
_cell.length_c   1.000
_cell.angle_alpha   90.00
_cell.angle_beta   90.00
_cell.angle_gamma   90.00
#
_symmetry.space_group_name_H-M   'P 1'
#
loop_
_entity.id
_entity.type
_entity.pdbx_description
1 polymer ?
#
loop_
_entity_poly.entity_id
_entity_poly.type
_entity_poly.pdbx_seq_one_letter_code
_entity_poly.pdbx_strand_id
1 'polypeptide(L)'
;TFTGLAIAQKLGQKTLVITHTLALRKQWEDEVKKVFGITPGIIGSGRFELNSPIVIGNIQSLYRKIPEIRQEFGTLILDEMHHVSSKTFSRIVDKNCAKHKIGLTGTLQRKDGRHVVFRDYFGNNVLKPPKENFMMPKIHILPIPIRFMDGNSIPWANRINELAYNPEYQHSVAMAAAS
;
A
#
# COMPACT_ATOMS: atom_id res chain seq x y z
N THR A 1 7.35 2.94 -1.63
CA THR A 1 7.23 3.55 -2.99
C THR A 1 8.60 3.65 -3.66
N PHE A 2 9.62 4.33 -3.10
CA PHE A 2 10.94 4.51 -3.73
C PHE A 2 11.62 3.20 -4.13
N THR A 3 11.62 2.19 -3.27
CA THR A 3 12.17 0.86 -3.60
C THR A 3 11.52 0.27 -4.86
N GLY A 4 10.19 0.39 -4.96
CA GLY A 4 9.46 -0.09 -6.14
C GLY A 4 9.82 0.67 -7.40
N LEU A 5 9.99 2.00 -7.33
CA LEU A 5 10.42 2.82 -8.46
C LEU A 5 11.84 2.47 -8.92
N ALA A 6 12.76 2.28 -7.98
CA ALA A 6 14.14 1.84 -8.30
C ALA A 6 14.17 0.47 -8.98
N ILE A 7 13.33 -0.46 -8.54
CA ILE A 7 13.20 -1.78 -9.16
C ILE A 7 12.62 -1.64 -10.58
N ALA A 8 11.55 -0.86 -10.75
CA ALA A 8 10.95 -0.63 -12.08
C ALA A 8 11.96 -0.04 -13.06
N GLN A 9 12.74 0.95 -12.62
CA GLN A 9 13.80 1.55 -13.41
C GLN A 9 14.87 0.52 -13.81
N LYS A 10 15.34 -0.26 -12.84
CA LYS A 10 16.40 -1.25 -13.08
C LYS A 10 15.97 -2.36 -14.03
N LEU A 11 14.71 -2.77 -13.97
CA LEU A 11 14.14 -3.80 -14.86
C LEU A 11 13.86 -3.26 -16.28
N GLY A 12 13.61 -1.96 -16.43
CA GLY A 12 13.37 -1.31 -17.73
C GLY A 12 12.16 -1.86 -18.48
N GLN A 13 11.23 -2.51 -17.79
CA GLN A 13 10.03 -3.11 -18.35
C GLN A 13 8.81 -2.23 -18.07
N LYS A 14 7.82 -2.25 -18.98
CA LYS A 14 6.53 -1.62 -18.71
C LYS A 14 5.96 -2.20 -17.43
N THR A 15 5.70 -1.35 -16.45
CA THR A 15 5.39 -1.73 -15.07
C THR A 15 3.98 -1.36 -14.68
N LEU A 16 3.24 -2.31 -14.10
CA LEU A 16 1.97 -2.07 -13.43
C LEU A 16 2.17 -2.06 -11.92
N VAL A 17 1.84 -0.93 -11.30
CA VAL A 17 1.76 -0.79 -9.84
C VAL A 17 0.33 -1.00 -9.40
N ILE A 18 0.13 -1.97 -8.50
CA ILE A 18 -1.18 -2.33 -7.95
C ILE A 18 -1.30 -1.76 -6.55
N THR A 19 -2.31 -0.94 -6.33
CA THR A 19 -2.60 -0.31 -5.03
C THR A 19 -3.99 -0.71 -4.53
N HIS A 20 -4.19 -0.73 -3.22
CA HIS A 20 -5.48 -1.09 -2.62
C HIS A 20 -6.32 0.14 -2.23
N THR A 21 -5.73 1.34 -2.11
CA THR A 21 -6.42 2.59 -1.80
C THR A 21 -6.18 3.68 -2.84
N LEU A 22 -7.09 4.65 -2.91
CA LEU A 22 -6.91 5.84 -3.75
C LEU A 22 -5.77 6.73 -3.25
N ALA A 23 -5.57 6.80 -1.94
CA ALA A 23 -4.48 7.56 -1.33
C ALA A 23 -3.10 7.03 -1.75
N LEU A 24 -2.89 5.70 -1.69
CA LEU A 24 -1.67 5.08 -2.18
C LEU A 24 -1.47 5.28 -3.69
N ARG A 25 -2.55 5.17 -4.47
CA ARG A 25 -2.46 5.47 -5.91
C ARG A 25 -1.96 6.89 -6.16
N LYS A 26 -2.53 7.87 -5.46
CA LYS A 26 -2.12 9.27 -5.57
C LYS A 26 -0.67 9.47 -5.17
N GLN A 27 -0.25 8.87 -4.07
CA GLN A 27 1.15 8.90 -3.62
C GLN A 27 2.11 8.36 -4.70
N TRP A 28 1.79 7.22 -5.30
CA TRP A 28 2.60 6.66 -6.39
C TRP A 28 2.61 7.56 -7.62
N GLU A 29 1.47 8.16 -7.98
CA GLU A 29 1.37 9.12 -9.10
C GLU A 29 2.30 10.32 -8.89
N ASP A 30 2.29 10.91 -7.69
CA ASP A 30 3.11 12.06 -7.35
C ASP A 30 4.61 11.70 -7.31
N GLU A 31 4.96 10.53 -6.76
CA GLU A 31 6.36 10.08 -6.71
C GLU A 31 6.91 9.71 -8.10
N VAL A 32 6.11 9.10 -8.99
CA VAL A 32 6.54 8.85 -10.38
C VAL A 32 6.83 10.17 -11.10
N LYS A 33 5.97 11.17 -10.94
CA LYS A 33 6.20 12.51 -11.52
C LYS A 33 7.47 13.15 -10.98
N LYS A 34 7.68 13.08 -9.67
CA LYS A 34 8.82 13.67 -8.97
C LYS A 34 10.15 13.00 -9.37
N VAL A 35 10.18 11.67 -9.40
CA VAL A 35 11.41 10.91 -9.63
C VAL A 35 11.79 10.82 -11.10
N PHE A 36 10.81 10.60 -11.99
CA PHE A 36 11.07 10.35 -13.40
C PHE A 36 10.66 11.50 -14.32
N GLY A 37 9.97 12.53 -13.81
CA GLY A 37 9.47 13.63 -14.65
C GLY A 37 8.38 13.24 -15.64
N ILE A 38 7.79 12.04 -15.52
CA ILE A 38 6.75 11.53 -16.41
C ILE A 38 5.39 11.45 -15.72
N THR A 39 4.32 11.53 -16.52
CA THR A 39 2.98 11.26 -16.05
C THR A 39 2.68 9.76 -16.16
N PRO A 40 2.41 9.04 -15.07
CA PRO A 40 2.04 7.64 -15.14
C PRO A 40 0.66 7.47 -15.76
N GLY A 41 0.42 6.33 -16.39
CA GLY A 41 -0.94 5.93 -16.79
C GLY A 41 -1.76 5.52 -15.56
N ILE A 42 -3.07 5.72 -15.62
CA ILE A 42 -3.98 5.39 -14.52
C ILE A 42 -5.06 4.42 -14.98
N ILE A 43 -5.28 3.37 -14.19
CA ILE A 43 -6.42 2.47 -14.33
C ILE A 43 -7.32 2.60 -13.09
N GLY A 44 -8.45 3.27 -13.28
CA GLY A 44 -9.43 3.51 -12.21
C GLY A 44 -9.99 4.92 -12.21
N SER A 45 -11.08 5.14 -11.47
CA SER A 45 -11.80 6.42 -11.45
C SER A 45 -12.21 6.92 -12.85
N GLY A 46 -12.72 6.01 -13.69
CA GLY A 46 -13.13 6.32 -15.07
C GLY A 46 -11.99 6.40 -16.09
N ARG A 47 -10.73 6.26 -15.68
CA ARG A 47 -9.55 6.32 -16.57
C ARG A 47 -9.06 4.91 -16.90
N PHE A 48 -8.60 4.72 -18.15
CA PHE A 48 -7.94 3.51 -18.61
C PHE A 48 -6.80 3.89 -19.56
N GLU A 49 -5.64 4.15 -19.00
CA GLU A 49 -4.49 4.74 -19.69
C GLU A 49 -3.30 3.77 -19.63
N LEU A 50 -2.90 3.26 -20.79
CA LEU A 50 -1.81 2.29 -20.91
C LEU A 50 -0.56 2.86 -21.58
N ASN A 51 -0.58 4.08 -22.09
CA ASN A 51 0.50 4.65 -22.92
C ASN A 51 1.70 5.21 -22.13
N SER A 52 1.87 4.77 -20.87
CA SER A 52 3.02 5.17 -20.06
C SER A 52 3.87 3.95 -19.69
N PRO A 53 5.18 4.10 -19.52
CA PRO A 53 6.05 3.02 -19.06
C PRO A 53 5.70 2.55 -17.63
N ILE A 54 5.08 3.42 -16.82
CA ILE A 54 4.55 3.09 -15.51
C ILE A 54 3.06 3.38 -15.49
N VAL A 55 2.27 2.36 -15.14
CA VAL A 55 0.82 2.44 -14.99
C VAL A 55 0.47 2.09 -13.56
N ILE A 56 -0.45 2.84 -12.97
CA ILE A 56 -0.87 2.64 -11.57
C ILE A 56 -2.36 2.31 -11.56
N GLY A 57 -2.74 1.24 -10.90
CA GLY A 57 -4.14 0.82 -10.86
C GLY A 57 -4.61 0.38 -9.48
N ASN A 58 -5.88 0.68 -9.16
CA ASN A 58 -6.52 0.14 -7.98
C ASN A 58 -6.99 -1.30 -8.25
N ILE A 59 -6.84 -2.16 -7.26
CA ILE A 59 -7.15 -3.58 -7.37
C ILE A 59 -8.57 -3.86 -7.90
N GLN A 60 -9.59 -3.10 -7.46
CA GLN A 60 -10.98 -3.28 -7.89
C GLN A 60 -11.17 -2.92 -9.38
N SER A 61 -10.45 -1.89 -9.86
CA SER A 61 -10.51 -1.47 -11.26
C SER A 61 -9.78 -2.46 -12.17
N LEU A 62 -8.61 -2.92 -11.73
CA LEU A 62 -7.80 -3.90 -12.44
C LEU A 62 -8.51 -5.24 -12.60
N TYR A 63 -9.24 -5.68 -11.56
CA TYR A 63 -10.00 -6.92 -11.61
C TYR A 63 -11.02 -6.95 -12.75
N ARG A 64 -11.65 -5.80 -13.05
CA ARG A 64 -12.63 -5.66 -14.14
C ARG A 64 -11.97 -5.58 -15.53
N LYS A 65 -10.66 -5.37 -15.57
CA LYS A 65 -9.86 -5.12 -16.78
C LYS A 65 -8.79 -6.19 -17.03
N ILE A 66 -8.93 -7.35 -16.39
CA ILE A 66 -7.95 -8.44 -16.51
C ILE A 66 -7.67 -8.83 -17.98
N PRO A 67 -8.66 -8.99 -18.86
CA PRO A 67 -8.38 -9.37 -20.25
C PRO A 67 -7.50 -8.35 -20.95
N GLU A 68 -7.78 -7.05 -20.75
CA GLU A 68 -7.10 -5.96 -21.41
C GLU A 68 -5.66 -5.74 -20.90
N ILE A 69 -5.38 -6.09 -19.64
CA ILE A 69 -4.07 -5.86 -19.00
C ILE A 69 -3.19 -7.11 -18.98
N ARG A 70 -3.69 -8.24 -19.44
CA ARG A 70 -3.04 -9.55 -19.27
C ARG A 70 -1.62 -9.62 -19.81
N GLN A 71 -1.35 -9.02 -20.97
CA GLN A 71 -0.08 -9.10 -21.68
C GLN A 71 0.64 -7.75 -21.80
N GLU A 72 0.11 -6.72 -21.15
CA GLU A 72 0.58 -5.34 -21.30
C GLU A 72 1.86 -5.03 -20.52
N PHE A 73 2.17 -5.80 -19.48
CA PHE A 73 3.20 -5.47 -18.51
C PHE A 73 4.25 -6.57 -18.39
N GLY A 74 5.51 -6.19 -18.38
CA GLY A 74 6.63 -7.09 -18.06
C GLY A 74 6.87 -7.21 -16.56
N THR A 75 6.44 -6.20 -15.77
CA THR A 75 6.60 -6.14 -14.31
C THR A 75 5.30 -5.80 -13.62
N LEU A 76 4.97 -6.53 -12.56
CA LEU A 76 3.93 -6.21 -11.59
C LEU A 76 4.56 -5.85 -10.25
N ILE A 77 4.16 -4.72 -9.67
CA ILE A 77 4.52 -4.33 -8.32
C ILE A 77 3.23 -4.21 -7.50
N LEU A 78 3.12 -4.98 -6.44
CA LEU A 78 2.03 -4.87 -5.48
C LEU A 78 2.51 -4.13 -4.24
N ASP A 79 1.92 -2.97 -3.98
CA ASP A 79 2.21 -2.19 -2.77
C ASP A 79 1.27 -2.59 -1.63
N GLU A 80 1.82 -2.62 -0.41
CA GLU A 80 1.13 -3.05 0.82
C GLU A 80 0.42 -4.40 0.66
N MET A 81 1.15 -5.38 0.14
CA MET A 81 0.60 -6.67 -0.22
C MET A 81 -0.14 -7.39 0.90
N HIS A 82 0.16 -7.05 2.17
CA HIS A 82 -0.49 -7.65 3.34
C HIS A 82 -1.97 -7.23 3.52
N HIS A 83 -2.42 -6.14 2.88
CA HIS A 83 -3.81 -5.69 2.92
C HIS A 83 -4.72 -6.34 1.88
N VAL A 84 -4.17 -7.09 0.96
CA VAL A 84 -4.95 -7.60 -0.17
C VAL A 84 -5.69 -8.88 0.20
N SER A 85 -7.01 -8.89 -0.05
CA SER A 85 -7.80 -10.10 0.07
C SER A 85 -7.41 -11.11 -1.01
N SER A 86 -7.21 -12.36 -0.61
CA SER A 86 -6.60 -13.40 -1.44
C SER A 86 -7.27 -13.62 -2.81
N LYS A 87 -8.59 -13.63 -2.90
CA LYS A 87 -9.32 -14.03 -4.13
C LYS A 87 -9.20 -13.03 -5.30
N THR A 88 -9.39 -11.73 -5.05
CA THR A 88 -9.35 -10.72 -6.13
C THR A 88 -7.94 -10.51 -6.65
N PHE A 89 -6.98 -10.48 -5.72
CA PHE A 89 -5.58 -10.34 -6.04
C PHE A 89 -5.03 -11.56 -6.80
N SER A 90 -5.25 -12.77 -6.28
CA SER A 90 -4.84 -14.02 -6.93
C SER A 90 -5.26 -14.04 -8.40
N ARG A 91 -6.50 -13.65 -8.67
CA ARG A 91 -7.04 -13.65 -10.04
C ARG A 91 -6.35 -12.65 -10.97
N ILE A 92 -5.93 -11.49 -10.46
CA ILE A 92 -5.15 -10.52 -11.25
C ILE A 92 -3.76 -11.08 -11.56
N VAL A 93 -3.07 -11.60 -10.55
CA VAL A 93 -1.69 -12.09 -10.66
C VAL A 93 -1.60 -13.37 -11.49
N ASP A 94 -2.53 -14.30 -11.31
CA ASP A 94 -2.58 -15.57 -12.06
C ASP A 94 -2.83 -15.34 -13.55
N LYS A 95 -3.68 -14.39 -13.87
CA LYS A 95 -4.05 -14.11 -15.27
C LYS A 95 -3.08 -13.17 -15.98
N ASN A 96 -2.17 -12.51 -15.25
CA ASN A 96 -1.20 -11.59 -15.83
C ASN A 96 0.09 -12.32 -16.23
N CYS A 97 0.56 -12.06 -17.45
CA CYS A 97 1.74 -12.68 -18.05
C CYS A 97 3.06 -11.98 -17.68
N ALA A 98 3.07 -11.04 -16.75
CA ALA A 98 4.28 -10.34 -16.34
C ALA A 98 5.36 -11.32 -15.85
N LYS A 99 6.58 -11.14 -16.37
CA LYS A 99 7.73 -11.94 -16.01
C LYS A 99 8.17 -11.70 -14.56
N HIS A 100 8.12 -10.43 -14.13
CA HIS A 100 8.57 -10.01 -12.80
C HIS A 100 7.36 -9.66 -11.94
N LYS A 101 7.21 -10.34 -10.81
CA LYS A 101 6.14 -10.11 -9.84
C LYS A 101 6.78 -9.79 -8.49
N ILE A 102 6.51 -8.61 -7.96
CA ILE A 102 7.19 -8.04 -6.79
C ILE A 102 6.15 -7.57 -5.79
N GLY A 103 6.26 -8.05 -4.56
CA GLY A 103 5.44 -7.61 -3.43
C GLY A 103 6.24 -6.69 -2.51
N LEU A 104 5.70 -5.53 -2.19
CA LEU A 104 6.25 -4.60 -1.21
C LEU A 104 5.40 -4.65 0.05
N THR A 105 6.03 -4.80 1.21
CA THR A 105 5.34 -4.78 2.51
C THR A 105 6.30 -4.48 3.64
N GLY A 106 5.84 -3.71 4.62
CA GLY A 106 6.55 -3.53 5.89
C GLY A 106 6.38 -4.73 6.84
N THR A 107 5.35 -5.56 6.65
CA THR A 107 5.03 -6.70 7.50
C THR A 107 4.78 -7.95 6.66
N LEU A 108 5.69 -8.94 6.79
CA LEU A 108 5.56 -10.21 6.06
C LEU A 108 4.55 -11.17 6.72
N GLN A 109 4.39 -11.07 8.03
CA GLN A 109 3.50 -11.95 8.78
C GLN A 109 2.09 -11.37 8.85
N ARG A 110 1.13 -12.12 8.36
CA ARG A 110 -0.29 -11.84 8.55
C ARG A 110 -0.81 -12.59 9.77
N LYS A 111 -1.65 -11.95 10.57
CA LYS A 111 -2.30 -12.57 11.75
C LYS A 111 -3.18 -13.77 11.39
N ASP A 112 -3.68 -13.84 10.13
CA ASP A 112 -4.55 -14.91 9.62
C ASP A 112 -3.79 -16.09 8.98
N GLY A 113 -2.45 -16.11 9.06
CA GLY A 113 -1.61 -17.19 8.51
C GLY A 113 -1.56 -17.27 6.97
N ARG A 114 -2.30 -16.44 6.26
CA ARG A 114 -2.40 -16.47 4.79
C ARG A 114 -1.20 -15.87 4.05
N HIS A 115 -0.13 -15.53 4.74
CA HIS A 115 1.13 -15.08 4.12
C HIS A 115 1.78 -16.17 3.25
N VAL A 116 1.42 -17.43 3.43
CA VAL A 116 1.91 -18.56 2.61
C VAL A 116 1.54 -18.36 1.13
N VAL A 117 0.36 -17.81 0.83
CA VAL A 117 -0.11 -17.54 -0.52
C VAL A 117 0.80 -16.54 -1.26
N PHE A 118 1.47 -15.65 -0.55
CA PHE A 118 2.39 -14.69 -1.18
C PHE A 118 3.64 -15.35 -1.76
N ARG A 119 4.10 -16.46 -1.16
CA ARG A 119 5.23 -17.22 -1.68
C ARG A 119 4.95 -17.86 -3.04
N ASP A 120 3.70 -18.27 -3.26
CA ASP A 120 3.28 -18.86 -4.52
C ASP A 120 3.31 -17.84 -5.66
N TYR A 121 3.05 -16.56 -5.37
CA TYR A 121 3.00 -15.50 -6.37
C TYR A 121 4.31 -14.74 -6.56
N PHE A 122 5.08 -14.52 -5.49
CA PHE A 122 6.28 -13.68 -5.49
C PHE A 122 7.57 -14.48 -5.30
N GLY A 123 7.47 -15.79 -5.07
CA GLY A 123 8.62 -16.66 -4.76
C GLY A 123 9.10 -16.50 -3.32
N ASN A 124 10.20 -17.23 -3.01
CA ASN A 124 10.74 -17.31 -1.66
C ASN A 124 11.81 -16.24 -1.35
N ASN A 125 12.20 -15.44 -2.35
CA ASN A 125 13.26 -14.45 -2.18
C ASN A 125 12.70 -13.22 -1.46
N VAL A 126 13.09 -13.05 -0.20
CA VAL A 126 12.72 -11.91 0.63
C VAL A 126 13.94 -11.04 0.86
N LEU A 127 13.88 -9.80 0.34
CA LEU A 127 14.90 -8.79 0.59
C LEU A 127 14.46 -7.95 1.80
N LYS A 128 15.35 -7.83 2.77
CA LYS A 128 15.16 -6.98 3.95
C LYS A 128 16.24 -5.91 3.96
N PRO A 129 15.92 -4.67 4.41
CA PRO A 129 16.94 -3.66 4.59
C PRO A 129 17.98 -4.12 5.62
N PRO A 130 19.25 -3.68 5.51
CA PRO A 130 20.28 -3.93 6.52
C PRO A 130 19.82 -3.39 7.88
N LYS A 131 20.02 -4.16 8.94
CA LYS A 131 19.63 -3.76 10.31
C LYS A 131 20.45 -2.57 10.85
N GLU A 132 21.62 -2.33 10.30
CA GLU A 132 22.55 -1.25 10.71
C GLU A 132 21.97 0.15 10.56
N ASN A 133 20.99 0.33 9.67
CA ASN A 133 20.31 1.62 9.44
C ASN A 133 18.96 1.75 10.18
N PHE A 134 18.68 0.85 11.11
CA PHE A 134 17.43 0.86 11.85
C PHE A 134 17.56 1.75 13.09
N MET A 135 17.00 2.95 13.03
CA MET A 135 16.79 3.74 14.24
C MET A 135 15.63 3.11 15.03
N MET A 136 15.94 2.59 16.21
CA MET A 136 14.92 2.10 17.15
C MET A 136 14.13 3.28 17.68
N PRO A 137 12.82 3.40 17.36
CA PRO A 137 12.02 4.48 17.91
C PRO A 137 11.88 4.28 19.43
N LYS A 138 12.06 5.37 20.18
CA LYS A 138 11.64 5.40 21.59
C LYS A 138 10.13 5.57 21.64
N ILE A 139 9.43 4.59 22.20
CA ILE A 139 7.98 4.64 22.37
C ILE A 139 7.70 5.17 23.79
N HIS A 140 7.08 6.33 23.87
CA HIS A 140 6.56 6.87 25.13
C HIS A 140 5.06 6.62 25.17
N ILE A 141 4.60 5.88 26.19
CA ILE A 141 3.16 5.62 26.40
C ILE A 141 2.69 6.65 27.42
N LEU A 142 1.83 7.56 26.99
CA LEU A 142 1.21 8.57 27.84
C LEU A 142 -0.23 8.13 28.14
N PRO A 143 -0.56 7.73 29.37
CA PRO A 143 -1.93 7.45 29.75
C PRO A 143 -2.70 8.77 29.87
N ILE A 144 -3.74 8.94 29.05
CA ILE A 144 -4.64 10.09 29.12
C ILE A 144 -5.98 9.59 29.64
N PRO A 145 -6.45 10.04 30.81
CA PRO A 145 -7.72 9.61 31.40
C PRO A 145 -8.89 10.31 30.70
N ILE A 146 -9.36 9.74 29.60
CA ILE A 146 -10.52 10.25 28.87
C ILE A 146 -11.76 9.43 29.25
N ARG A 147 -12.83 10.12 29.61
CA ARG A 147 -14.15 9.52 29.83
C ARG A 147 -14.98 9.69 28.55
N PHE A 148 -15.42 8.56 27.97
CA PHE A 148 -16.36 8.58 26.86
C PHE A 148 -17.78 8.77 27.39
N MET A 149 -18.56 9.66 26.77
CA MET A 149 -19.90 10.02 27.27
C MET A 149 -20.90 8.85 27.26
N ASP A 150 -20.79 7.93 26.31
CA ASP A 150 -21.78 6.88 26.06
C ASP A 150 -21.33 5.45 26.42
N GLY A 151 -20.33 5.26 27.24
CA GLY A 151 -19.90 3.95 27.73
C GLY A 151 -19.39 2.99 26.62
N ASN A 152 -19.58 1.68 26.83
CA ASN A 152 -19.00 0.64 25.95
C ASN A 152 -19.81 0.31 24.67
N SER A 153 -20.94 0.97 24.44
CA SER A 153 -21.87 0.64 23.35
C SER A 153 -21.60 1.35 22.00
N ILE A 154 -20.67 2.31 21.96
CA ILE A 154 -20.40 3.09 20.74
C ILE A 154 -19.50 2.30 19.76
N PRO A 155 -19.83 2.26 18.45
CA PRO A 155 -18.96 1.72 17.42
C PRO A 155 -17.57 2.38 17.45
N TRP A 156 -16.52 1.58 17.22
CA TRP A 156 -15.12 2.04 17.26
C TRP A 156 -14.84 3.30 16.45
N ALA A 157 -15.43 3.42 15.26
CA ALA A 157 -15.29 4.59 14.39
C ALA A 157 -15.79 5.89 15.06
N ASN A 158 -16.89 5.81 15.82
CA ASN A 158 -17.45 6.95 16.55
C ASN A 158 -16.58 7.35 17.74
N ARG A 159 -15.96 6.34 18.42
CA ARG A 159 -14.99 6.62 19.49
C ARG A 159 -13.76 7.35 19.01
N ILE A 160 -13.24 7.00 17.83
CA ILE A 160 -12.10 7.72 17.23
C ILE A 160 -12.48 9.16 16.92
N ASN A 161 -13.69 9.38 16.39
CA ASN A 161 -14.16 10.74 16.11
C ASN A 161 -14.34 11.55 17.41
N GLU A 162 -14.94 10.95 18.45
CA GLU A 162 -15.08 11.58 19.76
C GLU A 162 -13.73 11.96 20.37
N LEU A 163 -12.72 11.08 20.28
CA LEU A 163 -11.34 11.38 20.67
C LEU A 163 -10.74 12.54 19.86
N ALA A 164 -10.90 12.50 18.54
CA ALA A 164 -10.33 13.51 17.65
C ALA A 164 -10.86 14.92 17.93
N TYR A 165 -12.10 15.04 18.39
CA TYR A 165 -12.73 16.31 18.75
C TYR A 165 -12.66 16.64 20.25
N ASN A 166 -12.08 15.76 21.11
CA ASN A 166 -11.96 16.01 22.54
C ASN A 166 -10.82 17.01 22.82
N PRO A 167 -11.12 18.18 23.44
CA PRO A 167 -10.14 19.22 23.69
C PRO A 167 -9.00 18.76 24.65
N GLU A 168 -9.30 17.94 25.65
CA GLU A 168 -8.30 17.42 26.61
C GLU A 168 -7.33 16.48 25.90
N TYR A 169 -7.83 15.64 24.99
CA TYR A 169 -7.01 14.76 24.18
C TYR A 169 -6.11 15.56 23.25
N GLN A 170 -6.66 16.54 22.51
CA GLN A 170 -5.89 17.41 21.62
C GLN A 170 -4.80 18.17 22.36
N HIS A 171 -5.13 18.74 23.54
CA HIS A 171 -4.15 19.43 24.37
C HIS A 171 -3.02 18.51 24.84
N SER A 172 -3.37 17.30 25.33
CA SER A 172 -2.40 16.31 25.80
C SER A 172 -1.46 15.85 24.68
N VAL A 173 -1.99 15.62 23.46
CA VAL A 173 -1.20 15.27 22.29
C VAL A 173 -0.28 16.42 21.87
N ALA A 174 -0.76 17.65 21.89
CA ALA A 174 0.05 18.83 21.56
C ALA A 174 1.20 19.03 22.56
N MET A 175 0.96 18.86 23.84
CA MET A 175 1.99 18.94 24.89
C MET A 175 3.03 17.82 24.74
N ALA A 176 2.60 16.61 24.43
CA ALA A 176 3.51 15.48 24.21
C ALA A 176 4.37 15.63 22.95
N ALA A 177 3.87 16.31 21.93
CA ALA A 177 4.61 16.58 20.70
C ALA A 177 5.62 17.73 20.83
N ALA A 178 5.44 18.59 21.83
CA ALA A 178 6.31 19.74 22.11
C ALA A 178 7.47 19.41 23.09
N SER A 179 7.43 18.26 23.75
CA SER A 179 8.46 17.77 24.68
C SER A 179 9.48 16.88 23.97
#